data_01efa67d40f7c9637d6870baaaa0d392
#
_entry.id   01efa67d40f7c9637d6870baaaa0d392
#
_cell.length_a   1.000
_cell.length_b   1.000
_cell.length_c   1.000
_cell.angle_alpha   90.00
_cell.angle_beta   90.00
_cell.angle_gamma   90.00
#
_symmetry.space_group_name_H-M   'P 1'
#
loop_
_entity.id
_entity.type
_entity.pdbx_description
1 polymer ?
#
loop_
_entity_poly.entity_id
_entity_poly.type
_entity_poly.pdbx_seq_one_letter_code
_entity_poly.pdbx_strand_id
1 'polypeptide(L)'
;MALRMRLRRMGAKNNPFYRVVVADARSPRDGRFVDEIGYYNPTTDPATIKINEEKAIEWLRKGAQPTDMVRVLLKRTGVLEKWQQRRAGA
;
A
#
# COMPACT_ATOMS: atom_id res chain seq x y z
N MET A 1 -10.85 11.01 -10.79
CA MET A 1 -10.60 9.59 -10.52
C MET A 1 -10.19 9.41 -9.08
N ALA A 2 -10.90 8.59 -8.32
CA ALA A 2 -10.55 8.32 -6.93
C ALA A 2 -9.61 7.13 -6.87
N LEU A 3 -8.39 7.34 -6.39
CA LEU A 3 -7.38 6.30 -6.28
C LEU A 3 -7.27 5.84 -4.82
N ARG A 4 -7.12 4.54 -4.63
CA ARG A 4 -6.91 3.95 -3.31
C ARG A 4 -5.70 3.03 -3.32
N MET A 5 -4.94 3.09 -2.23
CA MET A 5 -3.91 2.10 -1.93
C MET A 5 -4.56 1.01 -1.10
N ARG A 6 -4.53 -0.22 -1.58
CA ARG A 6 -5.19 -1.32 -0.89
C ARG A 6 -4.41 -2.62 -1.02
N LEU A 7 -4.72 -3.58 -0.18
CA LEU A 7 -4.11 -4.90 -0.23
C LEU A 7 -4.88 -5.78 -1.21
N ARG A 8 -4.12 -6.50 -2.04
CA ARG A 8 -4.65 -7.52 -2.91
C ARG A 8 -4.12 -8.86 -2.44
N ARG A 9 -5.03 -9.78 -2.12
CA ARG A 9 -4.64 -11.10 -1.66
C ARG A 9 -4.02 -11.92 -2.78
N MET A 10 -2.89 -12.53 -2.49
CA MET A 10 -2.16 -13.43 -3.38
C MET A 10 -1.87 -14.72 -2.63
N GLY A 11 -1.32 -15.71 -3.32
CA GLY A 11 -0.88 -16.95 -2.70
C GLY A 11 -1.98 -17.97 -2.50
N ALA A 12 -1.62 -19.09 -1.87
CA ALA A 12 -2.52 -20.22 -1.64
C ALA A 12 -3.43 -19.98 -0.45
N LYS A 13 -4.47 -20.82 -0.34
CA LYS A 13 -5.47 -20.76 0.73
C LYS A 13 -4.86 -20.77 2.14
N ASN A 14 -3.82 -21.58 2.36
CA ASN A 14 -3.19 -21.74 3.66
C ASN A 14 -1.91 -20.91 3.83
N ASN A 15 -1.57 -20.13 2.82
CA ASN A 15 -0.34 -19.32 2.86
C ASN A 15 -0.59 -17.99 2.16
N PRO A 16 -1.45 -17.15 2.74
CA PRO A 16 -1.79 -15.89 2.11
C PRO A 16 -0.64 -14.89 2.22
N PHE A 17 -0.44 -14.14 1.15
CA PHE A 17 0.34 -12.92 1.23
C PHE A 17 -0.39 -11.85 0.41
N TYR A 18 0.02 -10.61 0.60
CA TYR A 18 -0.70 -9.48 0.02
C TYR A 18 0.25 -8.59 -0.74
N ARG A 19 -0.24 -8.03 -1.84
CA ARG A 19 0.44 -6.96 -2.54
C ARG A 19 -0.24 -5.64 -2.21
N VAL A 20 0.55 -4.61 -2.02
CA VAL A 20 0.04 -3.26 -1.82
C VAL A 20 -0.06 -2.61 -3.19
N VAL A 21 -1.28 -2.33 -3.63
CA VAL A 21 -1.53 -1.81 -4.97
C VAL A 21 -2.30 -0.51 -4.91
N VAL A 22 -2.16 0.27 -5.97
CA VAL A 22 -2.97 1.48 -6.21
C VAL A 22 -3.98 1.15 -7.28
N ALA A 23 -5.25 1.38 -6.98
CA ALA A 23 -6.33 1.09 -7.91
C ALA A 23 -7.41 2.14 -7.81
N ASP A 24 -8.24 2.21 -8.86
CA ASP A 24 -9.44 3.05 -8.83
C ASP A 24 -10.40 2.50 -7.77
N ALA A 25 -10.97 3.39 -6.96
CA ALA A 25 -11.90 3.02 -5.89
C ALA A 25 -13.12 2.24 -6.40
N ARG A 26 -13.47 2.40 -7.68
CA ARG A 26 -14.60 1.73 -8.32
C ARG A 26 -14.25 0.32 -8.79
N SER A 27 -12.96 0.00 -8.93
CA SER A 27 -12.54 -1.32 -9.40
C SER A 27 -12.84 -2.38 -8.36
N PRO A 28 -13.27 -3.60 -8.78
CA PRO A 28 -13.45 -4.70 -7.85
C PRO A 28 -12.12 -5.04 -7.16
N ARG A 29 -12.22 -5.69 -6.00
CA ARG A 29 -11.04 -6.07 -5.23
C ARG A 29 -10.04 -6.89 -6.03
N ASP A 30 -10.53 -7.75 -6.91
CA ASP A 30 -9.69 -8.61 -7.76
C ASP A 30 -9.51 -8.03 -9.17
N GLY A 31 -9.92 -6.79 -9.37
CA GLY A 31 -9.82 -6.12 -10.66
C GLY A 31 -8.45 -5.54 -10.94
N ARG A 32 -8.38 -4.79 -12.03
CA ARG A 32 -7.14 -4.16 -12.46
C ARG A 32 -6.66 -3.12 -11.44
N PHE A 33 -5.35 -3.02 -11.32
CA PHE A 33 -4.73 -1.97 -10.52
C PHE A 33 -3.82 -1.12 -11.41
N VAL A 34 -3.56 0.09 -10.94
CA VAL A 34 -2.76 1.08 -11.66
C VAL A 34 -1.27 0.83 -11.45
N ASP A 35 -0.89 0.52 -10.22
CA ASP A 35 0.51 0.29 -9.87
C ASP A 35 0.61 -0.58 -8.63
N GLU A 36 1.75 -1.23 -8.47
CA GLU A 36 2.08 -2.04 -7.30
C GLU A 36 3.22 -1.36 -6.56
N ILE A 37 3.04 -1.11 -5.26
CA ILE A 37 4.03 -0.38 -4.48
C ILE A 37 4.74 -1.21 -3.43
N GLY A 38 4.35 -2.47 -3.25
CA GLY A 38 5.01 -3.33 -2.29
C GLY A 38 4.23 -4.59 -1.98
N TYR A 39 4.66 -5.27 -0.93
CA TYR A 39 3.98 -6.49 -0.47
C TYR A 39 4.03 -6.62 1.03
N TYR A 40 3.12 -7.44 1.55
CA TYR A 40 3.01 -7.74 2.96
C TYR A 40 2.79 -9.24 3.13
N ASN A 41 3.65 -9.89 3.87
CA ASN A 41 3.53 -11.32 4.17
C ASN A 41 3.39 -11.52 5.69
N PRO A 42 2.16 -11.79 6.17
CA PRO A 42 1.93 -11.99 7.61
C PRO A 42 2.33 -13.38 8.09
N THR A 43 2.66 -14.31 7.19
CA THR A 43 2.97 -15.68 7.57
C THR A 43 4.40 -15.86 8.08
N THR A 44 5.28 -14.91 7.82
CA THR A 44 6.63 -14.93 8.37
C THR A 44 6.66 -14.35 9.77
N ASP A 45 7.67 -14.73 10.57
CA ASP A 45 7.84 -14.22 11.93
C ASP A 45 9.25 -13.61 12.08
N PRO A 46 9.37 -12.27 12.19
CA PRO A 46 8.27 -11.28 12.10
C PRO A 46 7.68 -11.15 10.71
N ALA A 47 6.49 -10.59 10.62
CA ALA A 47 5.83 -10.37 9.33
C ALA A 47 6.71 -9.53 8.41
N THR A 48 6.78 -9.94 7.15
CA THR A 48 7.58 -9.23 6.14
C THR A 48 6.75 -8.13 5.50
N ILE A 49 7.26 -6.90 5.57
CA ILE A 49 6.63 -5.75 4.94
C ILE A 49 7.68 -5.07 4.09
N LYS A 50 7.39 -4.91 2.80
CA LYS A 50 8.30 -4.22 1.90
C LYS A 50 7.50 -3.28 1.02
N ILE A 51 7.84 -2.00 1.09
CA ILE A 51 7.13 -0.95 0.34
C ILE A 51 8.15 -0.10 -0.38
N ASN A 52 7.90 0.13 -1.67
CA ASN A 52 8.70 1.09 -2.44
C ASN A 52 8.30 2.49 -1.99
N GLU A 53 9.16 3.09 -1.18
CA GLU A 53 8.91 4.38 -0.55
C GLU A 53 8.64 5.49 -1.58
N GLU A 54 9.44 5.54 -2.62
CA GLU A 54 9.30 6.58 -3.65
C GLU A 54 7.95 6.49 -4.37
N LYS A 55 7.56 5.28 -4.76
CA LYS A 55 6.25 5.07 -5.39
C LYS A 55 5.12 5.40 -4.45
N ALA A 56 5.21 4.96 -3.19
CA ALA A 56 4.17 5.24 -2.20
C ALA A 56 3.97 6.73 -2.01
N ILE A 57 5.05 7.48 -1.84
CA ILE A 57 4.99 8.93 -1.68
C ILE A 57 4.45 9.60 -2.95
N GLU A 58 4.87 9.15 -4.11
CA GLU A 58 4.40 9.69 -5.38
C GLU A 58 2.88 9.55 -5.51
N TRP A 59 2.34 8.38 -5.18
CA TRP A 59 0.90 8.16 -5.27
C TRP A 59 0.13 8.91 -4.18
N LEU A 60 0.69 9.02 -2.97
CA LEU A 60 0.10 9.85 -1.92
C LEU A 60 0.02 11.32 -2.36
N ARG A 61 1.07 11.80 -3.00
CA ARG A 61 1.10 13.15 -3.55
C ARG A 61 0.04 13.36 -4.61
N LYS A 62 -0.25 12.33 -5.40
CA LYS A 62 -1.28 12.37 -6.45
C LYS A 62 -2.70 12.19 -5.89
N GLY A 63 -2.84 12.00 -4.58
CA GLY A 63 -4.14 11.91 -3.94
C GLY A 63 -4.64 10.49 -3.69
N ALA A 64 -3.83 9.47 -3.90
CA ALA A 64 -4.23 8.10 -3.57
C ALA A 64 -4.43 7.98 -2.05
N GLN A 65 -5.55 7.38 -1.66
CA GLN A 65 -5.91 7.25 -0.24
C GLN A 65 -5.65 5.83 0.25
N PRO A 66 -4.81 5.65 1.28
CA PRO A 66 -4.57 4.32 1.82
C PRO A 66 -5.77 3.83 2.63
N THR A 67 -6.07 2.54 2.49
CA THR A 67 -7.02 1.87 3.38
C THR A 67 -6.41 1.81 4.79
N ASP A 68 -7.23 1.49 5.79
CA ASP A 68 -6.76 1.45 7.18
C ASP A 68 -5.56 0.52 7.34
N MET A 69 -5.61 -0.66 6.74
CA MET A 69 -4.51 -1.63 6.84
C MET A 69 -3.25 -1.13 6.14
N VAL A 70 -3.38 -0.55 4.96
CA VAL A 70 -2.24 0.01 4.23
C VAL A 70 -1.63 1.17 5.02
N ARG A 71 -2.46 1.99 5.64
CA ARG A 71 -1.98 3.08 6.50
C ARG A 71 -1.11 2.55 7.64
N VAL A 72 -1.52 1.46 8.27
CA VAL A 72 -0.72 0.80 9.32
C VAL A 72 0.63 0.36 8.77
N LEU A 73 0.64 -0.25 7.58
CA LEU A 73 1.87 -0.70 6.94
C LEU A 73 2.79 0.47 6.59
N LEU A 74 2.23 1.55 6.07
CA LEU A 74 3.00 2.76 5.76
C LEU A 74 3.60 3.38 7.03
N LYS A 75 2.85 3.36 8.12
CA LYS A 75 3.34 3.84 9.41
C LYS A 75 4.50 2.99 9.92
N ARG A 76 4.38 1.67 9.83
CA ARG A 76 5.42 0.74 10.30
C ARG A 76 6.72 0.87 9.52
N THR A 77 6.63 1.15 8.24
CA THR A 77 7.81 1.30 7.38
C THR A 77 8.40 2.70 7.39
N GLY A 78 7.75 3.63 8.08
CA GLY A 78 8.20 5.02 8.15
C GLY A 78 7.83 5.87 6.93
N VAL A 79 7.16 5.29 5.95
CA VAL A 79 6.78 6.01 4.74
C VAL A 79 5.77 7.12 5.03
N LEU A 80 4.80 6.84 5.89
CA LEU A 80 3.77 7.82 6.22
C LEU A 80 4.37 9.04 6.92
N GLU A 81 5.31 8.81 7.83
CA GLU A 81 6.01 9.89 8.51
C GLU A 81 6.80 10.75 7.53
N LYS A 82 7.52 10.14 6.60
CA LYS A 82 8.26 10.87 5.58
C LYS A 82 7.33 11.69 4.68
N TRP A 83 6.18 11.13 4.33
CA TRP A 83 5.18 11.84 3.56
C TRP A 83 4.67 13.07 4.32
N GLN A 84 4.36 12.92 5.60
CA GLN A 84 3.90 14.02 6.42
C GLN A 84 4.96 15.11 6.56
N GLN A 85 6.22 14.73 6.71
CA GLN A 85 7.33 15.68 6.78
C GLN A 85 7.48 16.47 5.48
N ARG A 86 7.44 15.80 4.34
CA ARG A 86 7.51 16.47 3.04
C ARG A 86 6.34 17.42 2.84
N ARG A 87 5.16 16.99 3.26
CA ARG A 87 3.96 17.79 3.15
C ARG A 87 4.04 19.04 4.03
N ALA A 88 4.58 18.91 5.23
CA ALA A 88 4.75 20.03 6.15
C ALA A 88 5.84 21.00 5.70
N GLY A 89 6.87 20.48 5.02
CA GLY A 89 7.98 21.27 4.51
C GLY A 89 7.75 21.93 3.16
N ALA A 90 6.64 21.64 2.52
CA ALA A 90 6.36 22.15 1.18
C ALA A 90 5.88 23.59 1.18
#